data_22c63ed84170632aedfdcf797c8e7586
#
_entry.id   22c63ed84170632aedfdcf797c8e7586
#
_cell.length_a   1.000
_cell.length_b   1.000
_cell.length_c   1.000
_cell.angle_alpha   90.00
_cell.angle_beta   90.00
_cell.angle_gamma   90.00
#
_symmetry.space_group_name_H-M   'P 1'
#
loop_
_entity.id
_entity.type
_entity.pdbx_description
1 polymer ?
#
loop_
_entity_poly.entity_id
_entity_poly.type
_entity_poly.pdbx_seq_one_letter_code
_entity_poly.pdbx_strand_id
1 'polypeptide(L)'
;MDSRFKVNDWVICTREKYGLSPGKRAKNITPAPHGDLYSYEVDKYWIVREITDKDLVLETRTGKQHIVPIRDRRVRPASWWERWLYQGRFPAKSMVSTDS
;
A
#
# COMPACT_ATOMS: atom_id res chain seq x y z
N MET A 1 17.37 -14.47 -5.17
CA MET A 1 16.81 -13.96 -5.19
C MET A 1 16.61 -12.80 -4.55
N ASP A 2 16.85 -11.94 -4.79
CA ASP A 2 16.85 -10.81 -4.32
C ASP A 2 15.54 -10.25 -4.31
N SER A 3 15.05 -9.81 -3.36
CA SER A 3 13.79 -9.22 -3.23
C SER A 3 13.95 -7.77 -2.89
N ARG A 4 13.11 -6.96 -3.48
CA ARG A 4 13.10 -5.56 -3.13
C ARG A 4 12.44 -5.33 -1.78
N PHE A 5 11.85 -6.36 -1.19
CA PHE A 5 11.07 -6.22 0.02
C PHE A 5 11.63 -7.08 1.13
N LYS A 6 11.45 -6.60 2.36
CA LYS A 6 11.79 -7.35 3.57
C LYS A 6 10.61 -7.26 4.52
N VAL A 7 10.50 -8.24 5.37
CA VAL A 7 9.46 -8.21 6.41
C VAL A 7 9.64 -6.95 7.25
N ASN A 8 8.54 -6.30 7.53
CA ASN A 8 8.47 -5.02 8.24
C ASN A 8 8.80 -3.81 7.38
N ASP A 9 9.02 -3.99 6.09
CA ASP A 9 9.18 -2.83 5.21
C ASP A 9 7.85 -2.11 5.06
N TRP A 10 7.90 -0.82 5.10
CA TRP A 10 6.75 0.00 4.76
C TRP A 10 6.72 0.13 3.24
N VAL A 11 5.52 -0.03 2.68
CA VAL A 11 5.31 0.00 1.24
C VAL A 11 4.16 0.93 0.91
N ILE A 12 4.16 1.42 -0.31
CA ILE A 12 3.05 2.22 -0.82
C ILE A 12 2.45 1.45 -1.97
N CYS A 13 1.15 1.22 -1.88
CA CYS A 13 0.41 0.50 -2.90
C CYS A 13 -0.60 1.43 -3.52
N THR A 14 -0.48 1.66 -4.83
CA THR A 14 -1.40 2.52 -5.55
C THR A 14 -2.59 1.69 -6.00
N ARG A 15 -3.79 2.11 -5.62
CA ARG A 15 -5.01 1.40 -5.95
C ARG A 15 -5.90 2.28 -6.80
N GLU A 16 -6.52 1.67 -7.80
CA GLU A 16 -7.47 2.37 -8.65
C GLU A 16 -8.86 2.26 -8.05
N LYS A 17 -9.59 3.33 -8.06
CA LYS A 17 -10.94 3.37 -7.53
C LYS A 17 -11.86 4.11 -8.46
N TYR A 18 -13.16 3.87 -8.28
CA TYR A 18 -14.20 4.55 -9.04
C TYR A 18 -15.18 5.15 -8.03
N GLY A 19 -15.63 6.33 -8.29
CA GLY A 19 -16.59 6.96 -7.40
C GLY A 19 -17.08 8.28 -7.93
N LEU A 20 -18.09 8.83 -7.28
CA LEU A 20 -18.68 10.09 -7.69
C LEU A 20 -17.87 11.28 -7.18
N SER A 21 -17.21 11.12 -6.04
CA SER A 21 -16.50 12.23 -5.42
C SER A 21 -15.13 11.77 -4.94
N PRO A 22 -14.13 11.88 -5.79
CA PRO A 22 -12.78 11.54 -5.34
C PRO A 22 -12.39 12.40 -4.15
N GLY A 23 -11.74 11.78 -3.18
CA GLY A 23 -11.31 12.49 -1.99
C GLY A 23 -10.06 13.30 -2.20
N LYS A 24 -9.57 13.92 -1.15
CA LYS A 24 -8.40 14.78 -1.23
C LYS A 24 -7.13 14.08 -1.63
N ARG A 25 -7.04 12.78 -1.37
CA ARG A 25 -5.85 12.01 -1.69
C ARG A 25 -5.91 11.40 -3.08
N ALA A 26 -7.00 11.60 -3.80
CA ALA A 26 -7.14 11.04 -5.13
C ALA A 26 -6.20 11.75 -6.10
N LYS A 27 -5.63 10.98 -7.01
CA LYS A 27 -4.78 11.53 -8.05
C LYS A 27 -5.14 10.88 -9.37
N ASN A 28 -4.69 11.47 -10.46
CA ASN A 28 -4.96 10.98 -11.80
C ASN A 28 -6.45 10.79 -12.03
N ILE A 29 -7.23 11.79 -11.64
CA ILE A 29 -8.67 11.72 -11.73
C ILE A 29 -9.11 11.92 -13.17
N THR A 30 -9.85 10.96 -13.69
CA THR A 30 -10.41 11.06 -15.05
C THR A 30 -11.83 10.56 -15.04
N PRO A 31 -12.65 11.01 -15.99
CA PRO A 31 -13.99 10.47 -16.11
C PRO A 31 -13.91 9.00 -16.49
N ALA A 32 -14.76 8.20 -15.91
CA ALA A 32 -14.82 6.78 -16.26
C ALA A 32 -15.44 6.64 -17.64
N PRO A 33 -15.11 5.57 -18.35
CA PRO A 33 -15.62 5.40 -19.72
C PRO A 33 -17.13 5.32 -19.81
N HIS A 34 -17.77 4.87 -18.76
CA HIS A 34 -19.22 4.72 -18.80
C HIS A 34 -19.84 5.37 -17.59
N GLY A 35 -20.74 6.27 -17.81
CA GLY A 35 -21.58 6.79 -16.75
C GLY A 35 -20.96 7.96 -16.02
N ASP A 36 -21.45 8.20 -14.80
CA ASP A 36 -21.16 9.41 -14.08
C ASP A 36 -20.04 9.27 -13.05
N LEU A 37 -19.29 8.23 -13.12
CA LEU A 37 -18.24 8.01 -12.14
C LEU A 37 -16.92 8.58 -12.62
N TYR A 38 -16.01 8.74 -11.69
CA TYR A 38 -14.64 9.11 -12.00
C TYR A 38 -13.73 7.93 -11.66
N SER A 39 -12.69 7.79 -12.45
CA SER A 39 -11.63 6.84 -12.15
C SER A 39 -10.49 7.62 -11.52
N TYR A 40 -9.93 7.13 -10.44
CA TYR A 40 -8.84 7.82 -9.76
C TYR A 40 -7.98 6.83 -9.00
N GLU A 41 -6.81 7.29 -8.57
CA GLU A 41 -5.89 6.44 -7.84
C GLU A 41 -5.70 6.98 -6.44
N VAL A 42 -5.47 6.06 -5.50
CA VAL A 42 -5.19 6.42 -4.12
C VAL A 42 -4.01 5.59 -3.67
N ASP A 43 -3.05 6.23 -3.01
CA ASP A 43 -1.93 5.50 -2.43
C ASP A 43 -2.32 4.99 -1.05
N LYS A 44 -2.03 3.73 -0.82
CA LYS A 44 -2.27 3.09 0.47
C LYS A 44 -0.93 2.83 1.13
N TYR A 45 -0.86 3.02 2.44
CA TYR A 45 0.38 2.89 3.21
C TYR A 45 0.27 1.63 4.06
N TRP A 46 1.00 0.59 3.66
CA TRP A 46 0.90 -0.73 4.28
C TRP A 46 2.28 -1.22 4.72
N ILE A 47 2.33 -2.34 5.39
CA ILE A 47 3.58 -2.93 5.85
C ILE A 47 3.65 -4.39 5.41
N VAL A 48 4.84 -4.86 5.11
CA VAL A 48 5.06 -6.25 4.70
C VAL A 48 5.09 -7.11 5.95
N ARG A 49 4.14 -8.03 6.06
CA ARG A 49 4.12 -8.95 7.18
C ARG A 49 4.78 -10.29 6.86
N GLU A 50 4.71 -10.71 5.62
CA GLU A 50 5.26 -11.99 5.24
C GLU A 50 5.62 -11.95 3.76
N ILE A 51 6.62 -12.71 3.38
CA ILE A 51 7.04 -12.82 1.99
C ILE A 51 7.07 -14.31 1.67
N THR A 52 6.34 -14.71 0.63
CA THR A 52 6.38 -16.08 0.15
C THR A 52 7.15 -16.12 -1.15
N ASP A 53 7.22 -17.27 -1.79
CA ASP A 53 7.93 -17.38 -3.06
C ASP A 53 7.41 -16.43 -4.12
N LYS A 54 6.12 -16.17 -4.13
CA LYS A 54 5.50 -15.40 -5.19
C LYS A 54 4.78 -14.18 -4.73
N ASP A 55 4.43 -14.12 -3.46
CA ASP A 55 3.52 -13.10 -2.96
C ASP A 55 4.05 -12.35 -1.76
N LEU A 56 3.47 -11.19 -1.55
CA LEU A 56 3.68 -10.42 -0.32
C LEU A 56 2.38 -10.42 0.45
N VAL A 57 2.47 -10.60 1.75
CA VAL A 57 1.32 -10.42 2.64
C VAL A 57 1.48 -9.05 3.25
N LEU A 58 0.60 -8.13 2.89
CA LEU A 58 0.65 -6.75 3.33
C LEU A 58 -0.46 -6.49 4.34
N GLU A 59 -0.19 -5.66 5.29
CA GLU A 59 -1.16 -5.38 6.34
C GLU A 59 -1.40 -3.88 6.44
N THR A 60 -2.67 -3.52 6.63
CA THR A 60 -3.08 -2.13 6.78
C THR A 60 -2.95 -1.71 8.25
N ARG A 61 -3.11 -0.43 8.51
CA ARG A 61 -3.06 0.08 9.89
C ARG A 61 -4.10 -0.56 10.79
N THR A 62 -5.22 -0.95 10.23
CA THR A 62 -6.29 -1.53 11.02
C THR A 62 -6.19 -3.05 11.11
N GLY A 63 -5.14 -3.63 10.57
CA GLY A 63 -4.91 -5.08 10.69
C GLY A 63 -5.45 -5.92 9.57
N LYS A 64 -6.05 -5.31 8.56
CA LYS A 64 -6.56 -6.07 7.43
C LYS A 64 -5.39 -6.49 6.56
N GLN A 65 -5.42 -7.69 6.05
CA GLN A 65 -4.33 -8.21 5.24
C GLN A 65 -4.71 -8.35 3.78
N HIS A 66 -3.74 -8.13 2.91
CA HIS A 66 -3.90 -8.27 1.47
C HIS A 66 -2.73 -9.08 0.94
N ILE A 67 -3.01 -9.98 0.03
CA ILE A 67 -1.97 -10.78 -0.60
C ILE A 67 -1.80 -10.27 -2.03
N VAL A 68 -0.61 -9.82 -2.36
CA VAL A 68 -0.34 -9.30 -3.69
C VAL A 68 0.90 -9.96 -4.25
N PRO A 69 0.99 -10.13 -5.57
CA PRO A 69 2.18 -10.71 -6.17
C PRO A 69 3.40 -9.82 -5.93
N ILE A 70 4.56 -10.44 -5.71
CA ILE A 70 5.79 -9.69 -5.51
C ILE A 70 6.08 -8.79 -6.71
N ARG A 71 5.66 -9.19 -7.89
CA ARG A 71 5.93 -8.43 -9.10
C ARG A 71 4.91 -7.36 -9.42
N ASP A 72 3.95 -7.15 -8.53
CA ASP A 72 2.94 -6.14 -8.78
C ASP A 72 3.61 -4.77 -8.77
N ARG A 73 3.53 -4.09 -9.90
CA ARG A 73 4.20 -2.80 -10.05
C ARG A 73 3.54 -1.68 -9.27
N ARG A 74 2.35 -1.91 -8.78
CA ARG A 74 1.66 -0.89 -8.00
C ARG A 74 2.14 -0.85 -6.57
N VAL A 75 2.94 -1.84 -6.16
CA VAL A 75 3.49 -1.89 -4.80
C VAL A 75 4.97 -1.56 -4.89
N ARG A 76 5.41 -0.62 -4.10
CA ARG A 76 6.83 -0.26 -4.06
C ARG A 76 7.26 0.03 -2.63
N PRO A 77 8.53 -0.17 -2.33
CA PRO A 77 9.02 0.19 -1.00
C PRO A 77 8.91 1.69 -0.81
N ALA A 78 8.57 2.11 0.38
CA ALA A 78 8.54 3.53 0.70
C ALA A 78 9.98 4.04 0.73
N SER A 79 10.21 5.23 0.17
CA SER A 79 11.53 5.84 0.22
C SER A 79 11.77 6.37 1.63
N TRP A 80 13.03 6.71 1.95
CA TRP A 80 13.35 7.18 3.30
C TRP A 80 12.59 8.45 3.66
N TRP A 81 12.41 9.36 2.70
CA TRP A 81 11.70 10.60 2.98
C TRP A 81 10.21 10.36 3.14
N GLU A 82 9.67 9.37 2.44
CA GLU A 82 8.26 9.01 2.60
C GLU A 82 8.03 8.38 3.97
N ARG A 83 8.95 7.54 4.41
CA ARG A 83 8.82 6.93 5.73
C ARG A 83 8.84 7.99 6.81
N TRP A 84 9.69 9.02 6.63
CA TRP A 84 9.78 10.08 7.60
C TRP A 84 8.55 10.98 7.57
N LEU A 85 8.12 11.37 6.37
CA LEU A 85 7.04 12.32 6.21
C LEU A 85 5.68 11.72 6.54
N TYR A 86 5.46 10.47 6.19
CA TYR A 86 4.16 9.82 6.35
C TYR A 86 4.15 8.77 7.44
N GLN A 87 5.08 8.83 8.36
CA GLN A 87 5.19 7.76 9.36
C GLN A 87 3.89 7.52 10.13
N GLY A 88 3.07 8.53 10.29
CA GLY A 88 1.81 8.34 10.98
C GLY A 88 0.75 7.61 10.18
N ARG A 89 0.97 7.43 8.87
CA ARG A 89 0.02 6.72 8.00
C ARG A 89 0.34 5.25 7.85
N PHE A 90 1.55 4.85 8.15
CA PHE A 90 1.96 3.46 8.02
C PHE A 90 1.57 2.67 9.26
N PRO A 91 1.33 1.36 9.08
CA PRO A 91 1.11 0.51 10.25
C PRO A 91 2.36 0.45 11.12
N ALA A 92 2.17 0.18 12.38
CA ALA A 92 3.31 0.02 13.27
C ALA A 92 4.14 -1.17 12.82
N LYS A 93 5.44 -1.05 12.94
CA LYS A 93 6.31 -2.19 12.68
C LYS A 93 6.05 -3.25 13.74
N SER A 94 6.46 -4.40 13.41
CA SER A 94 6.12 -5.52 14.24
C SER A 94 6.48 -5.31 15.65
N MET A 95 5.63 -5.58 16.44
CA MET A 95 5.90 -5.41 17.63
C MET A 95 5.95 -6.49 18.31
N VAL A 96 5.73 -7.23 17.86
CA VAL A 96 5.81 -8.31 18.30
C VAL A 96 6.79 -8.52 19.04
N SER A 97 7.62 -8.12 18.61
CA SER A 97 8.69 -8.36 19.16
C SER A 97 8.62 -7.95 20.40
N THR A 98 7.93 -7.50 20.72
CA THR A 98 8.00 -7.05 21.83
C THR A 98 7.44 -7.76 22.69
N ASP A 99 7.20 -8.17 22.62
CA ASP A 99 6.86 -8.72 23.36
C ASP A 99 7.29 -9.33 23.78
N SER A 100 7.65 -9.43 23.79
CA SER A 100 8.09 -9.96 24.12
C SER A 100 8.16 -9.97 24.75
#